data_73d35ad792311e4f8685161545a565f6
#
_entry.id   73d35ad792311e4f8685161545a565f6
#
_cell.length_a   1.000
_cell.length_b   1.000
_cell.length_c   1.000
_cell.angle_alpha   90.00
_cell.angle_beta   90.00
_cell.angle_gamma   90.00
#
_symmetry.space_group_name_H-M   'P 1'
#
loop_
_entity.id
_entity.type
_entity.pdbx_description
1 polymer ?
#
loop_
_entity_poly.entity_id
_entity_poly.type
_entity_poly.pdbx_seq_one_letter_code
_entity_poly.pdbx_strand_id
1 'polypeptide(L)'
;MAHIAMFAVPAHGHVNPSLALLAELVKRGHRVTFPTTSHFVDAITTAGAEPLLHDSVFPEPGKPWPYADDDILMAFKSFFDEAVHVLPQMERLYADDRPDLVLYDIGGYAGHALARKWGIPVIQLSPTYVGWEGWAEEVAAGIEELVRSVPGGDDYYAGFAAWLAGNGIDIPYQDFTGRPERCIALIPKVLQPNADRVSPKVAFVGPTFTDRAHQGTWVSPGDKPVVLVSLGSAFTDRPGFYRNCVEAFSGLGWHVVLQIGATVDPAVLGDVPADVEVHPWVPQLAILSQASAFVTHAGMGGTMEGLYHGVPMIAVPQAADQFQNADRLVELGVGVHIPTEEATPERLRQALLDLTSDDAVAARLAAITTELRAAGGTARAADIVEGLLRGVVI
;
A
#
# COMPACT_ATOMS: atom_id res chain seq x y z
N MET A 1 -8.53 28.27 4.96
CA MET A 1 -9.42 27.09 4.80
C MET A 1 -9.58 26.87 3.32
N ALA A 2 -9.29 25.67 2.83
CA ALA A 2 -9.44 25.26 1.43
C ALA A 2 -10.31 24.00 1.35
N HIS A 3 -10.92 23.76 0.20
CA HIS A 3 -11.59 22.50 -0.11
C HIS A 3 -10.61 21.58 -0.86
N ILE A 4 -10.29 20.45 -0.29
CA ILE A 4 -9.38 19.44 -0.84
C ILE A 4 -10.19 18.19 -1.17
N ALA A 5 -10.07 17.68 -2.39
CA ALA A 5 -10.70 16.42 -2.76
C ALA A 5 -9.64 15.30 -2.89
N MET A 6 -9.86 14.16 -2.22
CA MET A 6 -9.02 12.97 -2.34
C MET A 6 -9.70 11.92 -3.21
N PHE A 7 -8.95 11.34 -4.15
CA PHE A 7 -9.44 10.29 -5.04
C PHE A 7 -8.57 9.04 -4.95
N ALA A 8 -9.18 7.90 -4.69
CA ALA A 8 -8.55 6.59 -4.75
C ALA A 8 -9.55 5.55 -5.24
N VAL A 9 -9.06 4.43 -5.77
CA VAL A 9 -9.93 3.26 -5.97
C VAL A 9 -10.34 2.67 -4.63
N PRO A 10 -11.54 2.04 -4.52
CA PRO A 10 -12.08 1.56 -3.25
C PRO A 10 -11.41 0.24 -2.79
N ALA A 11 -10.11 0.30 -2.51
CA ALA A 11 -9.31 -0.81 -2.00
C ALA A 11 -8.47 -0.38 -0.78
N HIS A 12 -8.26 -1.28 0.18
CA HIS A 12 -7.54 -0.98 1.42
C HIS A 12 -6.13 -0.43 1.19
N GLY A 13 -5.40 -0.98 0.20
CA GLY A 13 -4.05 -0.52 -0.16
C GLY A 13 -3.98 0.92 -0.70
N HIS A 14 -5.09 1.44 -1.19
CA HIS A 14 -5.22 2.75 -1.81
C HIS A 14 -5.88 3.80 -0.89
N VAL A 15 -6.89 3.40 -0.13
CA VAL A 15 -7.61 4.29 0.81
C VAL A 15 -6.81 4.51 2.09
N ASN A 16 -6.40 3.41 2.76
CA ASN A 16 -5.78 3.49 4.09
C ASN A 16 -4.53 4.38 4.18
N PRO A 17 -3.60 4.37 3.18
CA PRO A 17 -2.40 5.21 3.26
C PRO A 17 -2.67 6.70 3.31
N SER A 18 -3.82 7.16 2.78
CA SER A 18 -4.18 8.58 2.75
C SER A 18 -4.80 9.09 4.06
N LEU A 19 -5.46 8.21 4.85
CA LEU A 19 -6.33 8.60 5.96
C LEU A 19 -5.65 9.47 7.01
N ALA A 20 -4.37 9.18 7.35
CA ALA A 20 -3.63 9.99 8.31
C ALA A 20 -3.39 11.41 7.83
N LEU A 21 -3.06 11.58 6.54
CA LEU A 21 -2.88 12.88 5.92
C LEU A 21 -4.20 13.65 5.91
N LEU A 22 -5.31 12.99 5.56
CA LEU A 22 -6.62 13.63 5.54
C LEU A 22 -7.03 14.11 6.93
N ALA A 23 -6.82 13.28 7.97
CA ALA A 23 -7.09 13.68 9.35
C ALA A 23 -6.26 14.90 9.79
N GLU A 24 -5.00 14.97 9.41
CA GLU A 24 -4.15 16.14 9.72
C GLU A 24 -4.62 17.39 8.96
N LEU A 25 -5.00 17.28 7.68
CA LEU A 25 -5.53 18.41 6.91
C LEU A 25 -6.84 18.94 7.49
N VAL A 26 -7.74 18.05 7.91
CA VAL A 26 -9.00 18.44 8.61
C VAL A 26 -8.68 19.12 9.94
N LYS A 27 -7.76 18.57 10.73
CA LYS A 27 -7.31 19.18 12.00
C LYS A 27 -6.71 20.58 11.79
N ARG A 28 -6.06 20.84 10.65
CA ARG A 28 -5.55 22.17 10.25
C ARG A 28 -6.62 23.10 9.71
N GLY A 29 -7.89 22.68 9.67
CA GLY A 29 -9.03 23.49 9.30
C GLY A 29 -9.38 23.50 7.81
N HIS A 30 -8.88 22.53 7.03
CA HIS A 30 -9.33 22.33 5.66
C HIS A 30 -10.60 21.47 5.63
N ARG A 31 -11.45 21.70 4.63
CA ARG A 31 -12.53 20.78 4.27
C ARG A 31 -11.95 19.72 3.35
N VAL A 32 -12.15 18.46 3.68
CA VAL A 32 -11.68 17.34 2.87
C VAL A 32 -12.86 16.49 2.46
N THR A 33 -13.03 16.28 1.14
CA THR A 33 -14.03 15.37 0.57
C THR A 33 -13.34 14.15 -0.03
N PHE A 34 -13.99 12.99 0.05
CA PHE A 34 -13.45 11.74 -0.48
C PHE A 34 -14.56 10.91 -1.16
N PRO A 35 -14.66 10.94 -2.51
CA PRO A 35 -15.53 10.02 -3.23
C PRO A 35 -15.16 8.56 -2.95
N THR A 36 -16.15 7.76 -2.54
CA THR A 36 -15.92 6.39 -2.07
C THR A 36 -17.17 5.53 -2.18
N THR A 37 -17.00 4.22 -1.96
CA THR A 37 -18.10 3.27 -1.78
C THR A 37 -18.50 3.15 -0.30
N SER A 38 -19.64 2.50 -0.03
CA SER A 38 -20.15 2.30 1.34
C SER A 38 -19.14 1.61 2.28
N HIS A 39 -18.25 0.79 1.74
CA HIS A 39 -17.27 0.02 2.51
C HIS A 39 -16.28 0.91 3.30
N PHE A 40 -15.94 2.09 2.78
CA PHE A 40 -14.94 2.97 3.40
C PHE A 40 -15.50 4.20 4.12
N VAL A 41 -16.83 4.35 4.17
CA VAL A 41 -17.49 5.51 4.79
C VAL A 41 -17.02 5.74 6.22
N ASP A 42 -17.01 4.68 7.04
CA ASP A 42 -16.65 4.78 8.46
C ASP A 42 -15.18 5.20 8.65
N ALA A 43 -14.27 4.64 7.86
CA ALA A 43 -12.84 4.96 7.93
C ALA A 43 -12.58 6.43 7.55
N ILE A 44 -13.22 6.91 6.47
CA ILE A 44 -13.09 8.29 5.97
C ILE A 44 -13.73 9.27 6.97
N THR A 45 -14.90 8.95 7.50
CA THR A 45 -15.57 9.78 8.52
C THR A 45 -14.74 9.86 9.81
N THR A 46 -14.13 8.75 10.22
CA THR A 46 -13.23 8.73 11.39
C THR A 46 -12.01 9.61 11.19
N ALA A 47 -11.50 9.71 9.96
CA ALA A 47 -10.44 10.67 9.62
C ALA A 47 -10.94 12.13 9.57
N GLY A 48 -12.24 12.38 9.77
CA GLY A 48 -12.85 13.70 9.73
C GLY A 48 -13.12 14.25 8.32
N ALA A 49 -12.88 13.45 7.29
CA ALA A 49 -13.20 13.79 5.91
C ALA A 49 -14.67 13.47 5.59
N GLU A 50 -15.22 14.14 4.59
CA GLU A 50 -16.60 13.97 4.11
C GLU A 50 -16.63 12.88 3.01
N PRO A 51 -17.23 11.69 3.27
CA PRO A 51 -17.38 10.68 2.24
C PRO A 51 -18.49 11.07 1.25
N LEU A 52 -18.19 11.00 -0.04
CA LEU A 52 -19.15 11.21 -1.13
C LEU A 52 -19.40 9.88 -1.82
N LEU A 53 -20.61 9.33 -1.66
CA LEU A 53 -20.93 8.02 -2.22
C LEU A 53 -21.05 8.08 -3.76
N HIS A 54 -20.47 7.07 -4.40
CA HIS A 54 -20.59 6.82 -5.83
C HIS A 54 -20.70 5.33 -6.13
N ASP A 55 -21.14 4.99 -7.33
CA ASP A 55 -21.14 3.63 -7.85
C ASP A 55 -19.73 3.30 -8.39
N SER A 56 -19.25 2.09 -8.14
CA SER A 56 -17.94 1.60 -8.52
C SER A 56 -18.04 0.28 -9.26
N VAL A 57 -17.15 0.06 -10.22
CA VAL A 57 -16.95 -1.22 -10.91
C VAL A 57 -15.67 -1.93 -10.45
N PHE A 58 -14.92 -1.31 -9.53
CA PHE A 58 -13.72 -1.91 -8.96
C PHE A 58 -14.08 -3.10 -8.07
N PRO A 59 -13.24 -4.16 -8.01
CA PRO A 59 -13.51 -5.32 -7.17
C PRO A 59 -13.75 -4.94 -5.70
N GLU A 60 -14.82 -5.47 -5.14
CA GLU A 60 -15.26 -5.13 -3.77
C GLU A 60 -14.32 -5.76 -2.73
N PRO A 61 -13.84 -5.00 -1.73
CA PRO A 61 -12.99 -5.52 -0.68
C PRO A 61 -13.60 -6.70 0.06
N GLY A 62 -12.78 -7.73 0.31
CA GLY A 62 -13.21 -8.95 0.99
C GLY A 62 -13.93 -9.98 0.12
N LYS A 63 -14.15 -9.67 -1.17
CA LYS A 63 -14.60 -10.66 -2.15
C LYS A 63 -13.42 -11.18 -2.97
N PRO A 64 -13.49 -12.43 -3.49
CA PRO A 64 -12.50 -12.94 -4.42
C PRO A 64 -12.41 -12.01 -5.65
N TRP A 65 -11.20 -11.85 -6.15
CA TRP A 65 -11.00 -11.15 -7.42
C TRP A 65 -11.77 -11.87 -8.53
N PRO A 66 -12.44 -11.14 -9.43
CA PRO A 66 -13.28 -11.74 -10.48
C PRO A 66 -12.46 -12.32 -11.66
N TYR A 67 -11.14 -12.26 -11.60
CA TYR A 67 -10.20 -12.75 -12.62
C TYR A 67 -9.01 -13.47 -11.98
N ALA A 68 -8.23 -14.20 -12.80
CA ALA A 68 -7.09 -14.97 -12.33
C ALA A 68 -5.98 -14.07 -11.77
N ASP A 69 -5.24 -14.56 -10.77
CA ASP A 69 -4.18 -13.81 -10.08
C ASP A 69 -3.03 -13.39 -11.03
N ASP A 70 -2.85 -14.11 -12.15
CA ASP A 70 -1.85 -13.86 -13.20
C ASP A 70 -2.39 -13.11 -14.43
N ASP A 71 -3.65 -12.67 -14.40
CA ASP A 71 -4.25 -11.86 -15.47
C ASP A 71 -3.74 -10.42 -15.42
N ILE A 72 -2.58 -10.20 -16.04
CA ILE A 72 -1.93 -8.89 -16.06
C ILE A 72 -2.79 -7.80 -16.71
N LEU A 73 -3.53 -8.12 -17.77
CA LEU A 73 -4.39 -7.14 -18.42
C LEU A 73 -5.49 -6.66 -17.47
N MET A 74 -6.16 -7.58 -16.78
CA MET A 74 -7.23 -7.23 -15.86
C MET A 74 -6.70 -6.47 -14.63
N ALA A 75 -5.46 -6.73 -14.21
CA ALA A 75 -4.83 -5.95 -13.15
C ALA A 75 -4.74 -4.44 -13.50
N PHE A 76 -4.40 -4.09 -14.75
CA PHE A 76 -4.38 -2.68 -15.21
C PHE A 76 -5.76 -2.17 -15.63
N LYS A 77 -6.53 -3.00 -16.31
CA LYS A 77 -7.82 -2.62 -16.86
C LYS A 77 -8.84 -2.26 -15.78
N SER A 78 -8.80 -2.90 -14.62
CA SER A 78 -9.70 -2.59 -13.51
C SER A 78 -9.60 -1.13 -13.04
N PHE A 79 -8.40 -0.56 -13.00
CA PHE A 79 -8.18 0.87 -12.67
C PHE A 79 -8.71 1.79 -13.77
N PHE A 80 -8.54 1.40 -15.02
CA PHE A 80 -9.03 2.18 -16.15
C PHE A 80 -10.56 2.14 -16.24
N ASP A 81 -11.16 0.96 -16.14
CA ASP A 81 -12.62 0.80 -16.15
C ASP A 81 -13.28 1.59 -15.01
N GLU A 82 -12.68 1.57 -13.82
CA GLU A 82 -13.13 2.39 -12.70
C GLU A 82 -13.07 3.88 -13.03
N ALA A 83 -11.97 4.36 -13.62
CA ALA A 83 -11.84 5.76 -13.99
C ALA A 83 -12.89 6.20 -15.03
N VAL A 84 -13.14 5.37 -16.04
CA VAL A 84 -14.16 5.62 -17.06
C VAL A 84 -15.57 5.69 -16.43
N HIS A 85 -15.84 4.77 -15.49
CA HIS A 85 -17.15 4.69 -14.83
C HIS A 85 -17.37 5.84 -13.84
N VAL A 86 -16.34 6.21 -13.09
CA VAL A 86 -16.43 7.17 -11.97
C VAL A 86 -16.35 8.62 -12.44
N LEU A 87 -15.56 8.96 -13.45
CA LEU A 87 -15.34 10.34 -13.85
C LEU A 87 -16.64 11.14 -14.12
N PRO A 88 -17.64 10.62 -14.86
CA PRO A 88 -18.89 11.35 -15.08
C PRO A 88 -19.71 11.56 -13.78
N GLN A 89 -19.55 10.69 -12.80
CA GLN A 89 -20.20 10.84 -11.50
C GLN A 89 -19.52 11.98 -10.72
N MET A 90 -18.19 12.05 -10.77
CA MET A 90 -17.42 13.11 -10.09
C MET A 90 -17.70 14.49 -10.70
N GLU A 91 -17.83 14.58 -12.02
CA GLU A 91 -18.22 15.82 -12.68
C GLU A 91 -19.56 16.36 -12.16
N ARG A 92 -20.52 15.48 -11.88
CA ARG A 92 -21.81 15.87 -11.29
C ARG A 92 -21.70 16.21 -9.81
N LEU A 93 -20.97 15.41 -9.02
CA LEU A 93 -20.81 15.62 -7.57
C LEU A 93 -20.14 16.96 -7.25
N TYR A 94 -19.16 17.36 -8.06
CA TYR A 94 -18.39 18.58 -7.85
C TYR A 94 -18.79 19.74 -8.76
N ALA A 95 -19.90 19.65 -9.50
CA ALA A 95 -20.31 20.69 -10.46
C ALA A 95 -20.43 22.08 -9.84
N ASP A 96 -21.06 22.16 -8.67
CA ASP A 96 -21.34 23.40 -7.94
C ASP A 96 -20.39 23.66 -6.75
N ASP A 97 -19.48 22.70 -6.45
CA ASP A 97 -18.60 22.76 -5.27
C ASP A 97 -17.21 22.19 -5.62
N ARG A 98 -16.52 22.88 -6.52
CA ARG A 98 -15.19 22.44 -7.00
C ARG A 98 -14.13 22.57 -5.91
N PRO A 99 -13.24 21.57 -5.77
CA PRO A 99 -12.13 21.67 -4.83
C PRO A 99 -11.07 22.68 -5.28
N ASP A 100 -10.36 23.24 -4.32
CA ASP A 100 -9.20 24.11 -4.56
C ASP A 100 -7.94 23.31 -4.94
N LEU A 101 -7.89 22.02 -4.53
CA LEU A 101 -6.78 21.12 -4.78
C LEU A 101 -7.29 19.67 -4.83
N VAL A 102 -6.72 18.88 -5.72
CA VAL A 102 -6.97 17.45 -5.83
C VAL A 102 -5.75 16.67 -5.32
N LEU A 103 -5.97 15.75 -4.40
CA LEU A 103 -5.09 14.66 -4.08
C LEU A 103 -5.59 13.40 -4.78
N TYR A 104 -4.70 12.60 -5.34
CA TYR A 104 -5.09 11.33 -5.94
C TYR A 104 -4.06 10.24 -5.66
N ASP A 105 -4.55 9.06 -5.38
CA ASP A 105 -3.75 7.84 -5.28
C ASP A 105 -3.26 7.40 -6.68
N ILE A 106 -2.22 6.56 -6.75
CA ILE A 106 -1.67 6.06 -8.03
C ILE A 106 -2.73 5.41 -8.95
N GLY A 107 -3.82 4.88 -8.40
CA GLY A 107 -4.98 4.36 -9.13
C GLY A 107 -6.13 5.35 -9.29
N GLY A 108 -6.03 6.54 -8.70
CA GLY A 108 -7.09 7.57 -8.69
C GLY A 108 -7.22 8.35 -10.00
N TYR A 109 -7.24 7.67 -11.14
CA TYR A 109 -7.21 8.29 -12.49
C TYR A 109 -8.37 9.24 -12.74
N ALA A 110 -9.57 8.97 -12.19
CA ALA A 110 -10.72 9.87 -12.33
C ALA A 110 -10.44 11.24 -11.70
N GLY A 111 -9.82 11.28 -10.51
CA GLY A 111 -9.44 12.53 -9.84
C GLY A 111 -8.36 13.29 -10.60
N HIS A 112 -7.34 12.59 -11.12
CA HIS A 112 -6.31 13.21 -11.96
C HIS A 112 -6.93 13.82 -13.23
N ALA A 113 -7.80 13.08 -13.93
CA ALA A 113 -8.48 13.58 -15.12
C ALA A 113 -9.37 14.79 -14.82
N LEU A 114 -10.13 14.76 -13.72
CA LEU A 114 -10.98 15.87 -13.29
C LEU A 114 -10.18 17.14 -13.01
N ALA A 115 -9.06 17.01 -12.28
CA ALA A 115 -8.17 18.13 -11.99
C ALA A 115 -7.61 18.76 -13.28
N ARG A 116 -7.20 17.93 -14.26
CA ARG A 116 -6.73 18.38 -15.58
C ARG A 116 -7.80 19.13 -16.34
N LYS A 117 -9.02 18.58 -16.40
CA LYS A 117 -10.17 19.21 -17.10
C LYS A 117 -10.51 20.58 -16.52
N TRP A 118 -10.35 20.76 -15.24
CA TRP A 118 -10.74 21.99 -14.55
C TRP A 118 -9.60 22.95 -14.25
N GLY A 119 -8.35 22.56 -14.56
CA GLY A 119 -7.17 23.35 -14.26
C GLY A 119 -6.90 23.52 -12.76
N ILE A 120 -7.31 22.54 -11.94
CA ILE A 120 -7.13 22.54 -10.49
C ILE A 120 -5.74 21.98 -10.15
N PRO A 121 -5.01 22.59 -9.19
CA PRO A 121 -3.76 22.03 -8.69
C PRO A 121 -3.91 20.58 -8.22
N VAL A 122 -2.90 19.73 -8.52
CA VAL A 122 -2.98 18.30 -8.24
C VAL A 122 -1.69 17.76 -7.67
N ILE A 123 -1.80 16.84 -6.71
CA ILE A 123 -0.68 16.09 -6.12
C ILE A 123 -1.03 14.60 -6.12
N GLN A 124 -0.13 13.77 -6.63
CA GLN A 124 -0.24 12.32 -6.46
C GLN A 124 0.22 11.93 -5.05
N LEU A 125 -0.52 11.04 -4.40
CA LEU A 125 -0.07 10.29 -3.23
C LEU A 125 0.36 8.90 -3.69
N SER A 126 1.64 8.58 -3.58
CA SER A 126 2.12 7.24 -3.90
C SER A 126 2.36 6.45 -2.62
N PRO A 127 1.56 5.39 -2.37
CA PRO A 127 1.79 4.49 -1.24
C PRO A 127 2.92 3.48 -1.51
N THR A 128 3.51 3.49 -2.69
CA THR A 128 4.55 2.56 -3.15
C THR A 128 5.66 3.29 -3.90
N TYR A 129 6.50 2.56 -4.63
CA TYR A 129 7.59 3.11 -5.43
C TYR A 129 7.09 4.10 -6.48
N VAL A 130 7.97 5.04 -6.82
CA VAL A 130 7.74 5.99 -7.91
C VAL A 130 8.75 5.77 -9.03
N GLY A 131 8.38 6.16 -10.25
CA GLY A 131 9.28 6.07 -11.39
C GLY A 131 10.51 6.98 -11.21
N TRP A 132 11.65 6.56 -11.78
CA TRP A 132 12.92 7.29 -11.82
C TRP A 132 13.30 7.63 -13.27
N GLU A 133 14.33 8.43 -13.45
CA GLU A 133 14.87 8.70 -14.79
C GLU A 133 15.37 7.39 -15.43
N GLY A 134 14.83 7.05 -16.60
CA GLY A 134 15.07 5.77 -17.30
C GLY A 134 14.08 4.64 -16.94
N TRP A 135 13.17 4.84 -15.99
CA TRP A 135 12.19 3.83 -15.61
C TRP A 135 11.30 3.39 -16.77
N ALA A 136 10.98 4.30 -17.68
CA ALA A 136 10.16 4.01 -18.85
C ALA A 136 10.78 2.93 -19.73
N GLU A 137 12.10 3.01 -19.95
CA GLU A 137 12.86 2.08 -20.79
C GLU A 137 13.26 0.81 -20.03
N GLU A 138 13.60 0.96 -18.75
CA GLU A 138 14.11 -0.15 -17.93
C GLU A 138 13.00 -1.09 -17.43
N VAL A 139 11.79 -0.57 -17.19
CA VAL A 139 10.69 -1.31 -16.54
C VAL A 139 9.39 -1.20 -17.31
N ALA A 140 8.89 0.03 -17.58
CA ALA A 140 7.55 0.21 -18.13
C ALA A 140 7.39 -0.35 -19.53
N ALA A 141 8.41 -0.30 -20.38
CA ALA A 141 8.38 -0.86 -21.72
C ALA A 141 8.16 -2.39 -21.70
N GLY A 142 8.82 -3.09 -20.78
CA GLY A 142 8.62 -4.54 -20.62
C GLY A 142 7.23 -4.90 -20.12
N ILE A 143 6.67 -4.10 -19.21
CA ILE A 143 5.29 -4.28 -18.75
C ILE A 143 4.31 -4.02 -19.90
N GLU A 144 4.51 -2.95 -20.67
CA GLU A 144 3.67 -2.63 -21.83
C GLU A 144 3.72 -3.74 -22.88
N GLU A 145 4.90 -4.27 -23.20
CA GLU A 145 5.06 -5.39 -24.12
C GLU A 145 4.31 -6.63 -23.61
N LEU A 146 4.41 -6.95 -22.32
CA LEU A 146 3.70 -8.07 -21.72
C LEU A 146 2.18 -7.88 -21.78
N VAL A 147 1.65 -6.71 -21.44
CA VAL A 147 0.21 -6.41 -21.55
C VAL A 147 -0.25 -6.48 -23.00
N ARG A 148 0.52 -5.96 -23.97
CA ARG A 148 0.16 -6.03 -25.40
C ARG A 148 0.21 -7.44 -25.97
N SER A 149 0.99 -8.34 -25.36
CA SER A 149 1.09 -9.72 -25.81
C SER A 149 -0.16 -10.57 -25.52
N VAL A 150 -1.02 -10.14 -24.62
CA VAL A 150 -2.26 -10.84 -24.28
C VAL A 150 -3.46 -10.29 -25.07
N PRO A 151 -4.50 -11.13 -25.34
CA PRO A 151 -5.69 -10.67 -26.06
C PRO A 151 -6.36 -9.47 -25.38
N GLY A 152 -6.59 -8.38 -26.14
CA GLY A 152 -7.19 -7.14 -25.63
C GLY A 152 -6.19 -6.11 -25.10
N GLY A 153 -4.90 -6.41 -25.03
CA GLY A 153 -3.88 -5.49 -24.53
C GLY A 153 -3.72 -4.24 -25.39
N ASP A 154 -3.70 -4.39 -26.72
CA ASP A 154 -3.68 -3.22 -27.64
C ASP A 154 -4.94 -2.37 -27.53
N ASP A 155 -6.12 -3.02 -27.39
CA ASP A 155 -7.40 -2.32 -27.22
C ASP A 155 -7.42 -1.53 -25.90
N TYR A 156 -6.80 -2.04 -24.84
CA TYR A 156 -6.64 -1.33 -23.57
C TYR A 156 -5.88 -0.01 -23.75
N TYR A 157 -4.71 -0.03 -24.38
CA TYR A 157 -3.91 1.19 -24.59
C TYR A 157 -4.59 2.16 -25.55
N ALA A 158 -5.19 1.66 -26.63
CA ALA A 158 -5.97 2.48 -27.57
C ALA A 158 -7.20 3.13 -26.90
N GLY A 159 -7.91 2.36 -26.07
CA GLY A 159 -9.05 2.83 -25.30
C GLY A 159 -8.67 3.90 -24.28
N PHE A 160 -7.54 3.71 -23.58
CA PHE A 160 -7.04 4.70 -22.61
C PHE A 160 -6.65 6.01 -23.32
N ALA A 161 -5.92 5.94 -24.44
CA ALA A 161 -5.55 7.12 -25.21
C ALA A 161 -6.79 7.87 -25.76
N ALA A 162 -7.79 7.13 -26.25
CA ALA A 162 -9.06 7.71 -26.71
C ALA A 162 -9.83 8.38 -25.57
N TRP A 163 -9.83 7.79 -24.37
CA TRP A 163 -10.46 8.35 -23.18
C TRP A 163 -9.78 9.65 -22.74
N LEU A 164 -8.44 9.71 -22.72
CA LEU A 164 -7.69 10.94 -22.44
C LEU A 164 -8.05 12.04 -23.42
N ALA A 165 -7.98 11.75 -24.73
CA ALA A 165 -8.31 12.69 -25.78
C ALA A 165 -9.77 13.18 -25.71
N GLY A 166 -10.71 12.26 -25.46
CA GLY A 166 -12.15 12.56 -25.29
C GLY A 166 -12.43 13.47 -24.07
N ASN A 167 -11.53 13.49 -23.08
CA ASN A 167 -11.60 14.36 -21.92
C ASN A 167 -10.75 15.64 -22.06
N GLY A 168 -10.17 15.90 -23.24
CA GLY A 168 -9.34 17.09 -23.49
C GLY A 168 -7.98 17.05 -22.80
N ILE A 169 -7.47 15.85 -22.47
CA ILE A 169 -6.19 15.63 -21.81
C ILE A 169 -5.16 15.24 -22.87
N ASP A 170 -4.27 16.16 -23.21
CA ASP A 170 -3.24 15.99 -24.25
C ASP A 170 -1.88 15.64 -23.60
N ILE A 171 -1.83 14.47 -22.99
CA ILE A 171 -0.59 13.88 -22.48
C ILE A 171 -0.57 12.38 -22.77
N PRO A 172 0.61 11.78 -23.02
CA PRO A 172 0.73 10.34 -23.23
C PRO A 172 0.25 9.53 -22.02
N TYR A 173 -0.21 8.30 -22.27
CA TYR A 173 -0.59 7.34 -21.22
C TYR A 173 0.49 7.19 -20.14
N GLN A 174 1.76 7.02 -20.55
CA GLN A 174 2.88 6.81 -19.64
C GLN A 174 3.12 8.02 -18.72
N ASP A 175 2.89 9.23 -19.23
CA ASP A 175 3.01 10.45 -18.42
C ASP A 175 1.80 10.63 -17.50
N PHE A 176 0.59 10.28 -17.97
CA PHE A 176 -0.61 10.35 -17.15
C PHE A 176 -0.56 9.40 -15.96
N THR A 177 -0.11 8.17 -16.16
CA THR A 177 -0.09 7.13 -15.11
C THR A 177 1.19 7.10 -14.28
N GLY A 178 2.37 7.40 -14.87
CA GLY A 178 3.67 7.16 -14.27
C GLY A 178 4.52 8.40 -13.97
N ARG A 179 4.16 9.59 -14.48
CA ARG A 179 4.95 10.83 -14.29
C ARG A 179 4.12 11.98 -13.76
N PRO A 180 3.77 11.96 -12.48
CA PRO A 180 2.99 13.05 -11.87
C PRO A 180 3.77 14.37 -11.87
N GLU A 181 3.06 15.49 -12.00
CA GLU A 181 3.67 16.82 -11.91
C GLU A 181 4.25 17.08 -10.53
N ARG A 182 3.60 16.55 -9.49
CA ARG A 182 4.02 16.55 -8.10
C ARG A 182 3.57 15.27 -7.43
N CYS A 183 4.44 14.72 -6.60
CA CYS A 183 4.14 13.50 -5.86
C CYS A 183 4.61 13.59 -4.40
N ILE A 184 3.78 13.12 -3.50
CA ILE A 184 4.15 12.80 -2.13
C ILE A 184 4.25 11.29 -2.05
N ALA A 185 5.47 10.76 -1.93
CA ALA A 185 5.71 9.33 -1.74
C ALA A 185 5.63 9.02 -0.24
N LEU A 186 4.66 8.18 0.12
CA LEU A 186 4.37 7.76 1.49
C LEU A 186 5.31 6.64 1.97
N ILE A 187 6.47 6.53 1.34
CA ILE A 187 7.57 5.62 1.69
C ILE A 187 8.83 6.43 2.01
N PRO A 188 9.80 5.88 2.76
CA PRO A 188 11.08 6.54 2.96
C PRO A 188 11.95 6.44 1.71
N LYS A 189 12.86 7.41 1.53
CA LYS A 189 13.75 7.43 0.40
C LYS A 189 14.66 6.19 0.33
N VAL A 190 15.07 5.66 1.47
CA VAL A 190 15.93 4.44 1.55
C VAL A 190 15.24 3.21 0.95
N LEU A 191 13.92 3.13 1.01
CA LEU A 191 13.18 1.99 0.42
C LEU A 191 13.05 2.10 -1.11
N GLN A 192 13.08 3.32 -1.65
CA GLN A 192 12.93 3.58 -3.08
C GLN A 192 14.13 3.04 -3.90
N PRO A 193 13.92 2.13 -4.86
CA PRO A 193 14.97 1.79 -5.83
C PRO A 193 15.39 3.02 -6.66
N ASN A 194 16.68 3.14 -6.98
CA ASN A 194 17.23 4.25 -7.78
C ASN A 194 16.80 5.64 -7.27
N ALA A 195 16.78 5.82 -5.95
CA ALA A 195 16.26 7.03 -5.29
C ALA A 195 17.01 8.33 -5.66
N ASP A 196 18.25 8.21 -6.12
CA ASP A 196 19.09 9.31 -6.66
C ASP A 196 18.65 9.77 -8.05
N ARG A 197 17.93 8.93 -8.80
CA ARG A 197 17.39 9.20 -10.14
C ARG A 197 15.92 9.64 -10.11
N VAL A 198 15.29 9.69 -8.94
CA VAL A 198 13.90 10.14 -8.80
C VAL A 198 13.82 11.66 -8.94
N SER A 199 12.80 12.13 -9.66
CA SER A 199 12.56 13.57 -9.87
C SER A 199 12.52 14.35 -8.55
N PRO A 200 13.12 15.55 -8.47
CA PRO A 200 13.01 16.42 -7.31
C PRO A 200 11.56 16.89 -7.01
N LYS A 201 10.62 16.68 -7.92
CA LYS A 201 9.19 16.93 -7.73
C LYS A 201 8.49 15.86 -6.89
N VAL A 202 9.22 14.82 -6.45
CA VAL A 202 8.76 13.77 -5.56
C VAL A 202 9.30 14.03 -4.16
N ALA A 203 8.42 14.20 -3.20
CA ALA A 203 8.78 14.35 -1.80
C ALA A 203 8.58 13.01 -1.06
N PHE A 204 9.65 12.39 -0.61
CA PHE A 204 9.59 11.22 0.26
C PHE A 204 9.31 11.68 1.69
N VAL A 205 8.17 11.32 2.24
CA VAL A 205 7.74 11.72 3.59
C VAL A 205 7.76 10.56 4.60
N GLY A 206 7.97 9.33 4.12
CA GLY A 206 7.85 8.14 4.96
C GLY A 206 6.38 7.77 5.20
N PRO A 207 6.12 6.75 6.04
CA PRO A 207 4.77 6.28 6.26
C PRO A 207 3.89 7.32 6.94
N THR A 208 2.63 7.38 6.52
CA THR A 208 1.58 8.14 7.17
C THR A 208 0.72 7.17 7.97
N PHE A 209 1.10 6.88 9.20
CA PHE A 209 0.31 6.01 10.08
C PHE A 209 -0.70 6.83 10.87
N THR A 210 -1.93 6.30 10.97
CA THR A 210 -2.87 6.69 12.03
C THR A 210 -2.56 5.89 13.29
N ASP A 211 -2.88 6.45 14.44
CA ASP A 211 -3.09 5.65 15.64
C ASP A 211 -4.31 4.76 15.40
N ARG A 212 -4.07 3.53 14.93
CA ARG A 212 -5.12 2.56 14.63
C ARG A 212 -5.70 1.94 15.92
N ALA A 213 -5.88 2.73 16.97
CA ALA A 213 -6.45 2.28 18.23
C ALA A 213 -7.82 1.58 18.08
N HIS A 214 -8.57 1.92 17.01
CA HIS A 214 -9.81 1.23 16.64
C HIS A 214 -9.59 -0.24 16.24
N GLN A 215 -8.38 -0.62 15.87
CA GLN A 215 -8.03 -2.01 15.53
C GLN A 215 -7.82 -2.88 16.77
N GLY A 216 -7.87 -2.30 17.96
CA GLY A 216 -7.66 -2.98 19.22
C GLY A 216 -6.24 -2.86 19.76
N THR A 217 -6.04 -3.47 20.91
CA THR A 217 -4.74 -3.55 21.60
C THR A 217 -4.31 -4.99 21.69
N TRP A 218 -3.01 -5.21 21.75
CA TRP A 218 -2.42 -6.50 22.02
C TRP A 218 -1.22 -6.29 22.95
N VAL A 219 -1.03 -7.18 23.88
CA VAL A 219 0.09 -7.18 24.83
C VAL A 219 0.66 -8.58 24.86
N SER A 220 1.99 -8.69 24.74
CA SER A 220 2.68 -9.98 24.83
C SER A 220 2.32 -10.70 26.14
N PRO A 221 1.92 -11.99 26.07
CA PRO A 221 1.51 -12.74 27.26
C PRO A 221 2.67 -13.11 28.22
N GLY A 222 3.91 -12.69 27.90
CA GLY A 222 5.09 -12.98 28.71
C GLY A 222 6.38 -12.41 28.10
N ASP A 223 7.53 -12.95 28.55
CA ASP A 223 8.86 -12.45 28.17
C ASP A 223 9.45 -13.14 26.92
N LYS A 224 8.70 -14.05 26.29
CA LYS A 224 9.15 -14.72 25.07
C LYS A 224 9.24 -13.74 23.91
N PRO A 225 10.24 -13.87 23.03
CA PRO A 225 10.26 -13.11 21.77
C PRO A 225 9.03 -13.47 20.93
N VAL A 226 8.50 -12.48 20.23
CA VAL A 226 7.25 -12.61 19.45
C VAL A 226 7.54 -12.67 17.97
N VAL A 227 6.97 -13.64 17.27
CA VAL A 227 6.89 -13.65 15.80
C VAL A 227 5.46 -13.46 15.35
N LEU A 228 5.24 -12.42 14.54
CA LEU A 228 3.97 -12.21 13.84
C LEU A 228 4.02 -12.92 12.48
N VAL A 229 2.95 -13.60 12.11
CA VAL A 229 2.75 -14.17 10.78
C VAL A 229 1.47 -13.57 10.19
N SER A 230 1.59 -12.87 9.05
CA SER A 230 0.44 -12.28 8.36
C SER A 230 0.68 -12.15 6.86
N LEU A 231 -0.19 -12.74 6.06
CA LEU A 231 -0.23 -12.57 4.61
C LEU A 231 -1.12 -11.38 4.17
N GLY A 232 -1.43 -10.46 5.09
CA GLY A 232 -2.26 -9.29 4.80
C GLY A 232 -3.76 -9.59 4.77
N SER A 233 -4.49 -9.00 3.81
CA SER A 233 -5.96 -9.07 3.76
C SER A 233 -6.52 -9.70 2.48
N ALA A 234 -5.71 -9.91 1.43
CA ALA A 234 -6.20 -10.36 0.12
C ALA A 234 -5.90 -11.84 -0.17
N PHE A 235 -4.64 -12.23 -0.14
CA PHE A 235 -4.19 -13.58 -0.56
C PHE A 235 -3.93 -14.48 0.64
N THR A 236 -4.92 -14.61 1.54
CA THR A 236 -4.77 -15.31 2.83
C THR A 236 -5.16 -16.77 2.82
N ASP A 237 -5.80 -17.27 1.76
CA ASP A 237 -6.20 -18.68 1.66
C ASP A 237 -4.98 -19.61 1.39
N ARG A 238 -4.16 -19.81 2.42
CA ARG A 238 -2.92 -20.60 2.37
C ARG A 238 -2.79 -21.54 3.59
N PRO A 239 -3.71 -22.46 3.81
CA PRO A 239 -3.72 -23.31 5.01
C PRO A 239 -2.46 -24.15 5.19
N GLY A 240 -1.83 -24.60 4.07
CA GLY A 240 -0.55 -25.33 4.08
C GLY A 240 0.60 -24.48 4.63
N PHE A 241 0.69 -23.23 4.20
CA PHE A 241 1.68 -22.28 4.69
C PHE A 241 1.55 -22.03 6.20
N TYR A 242 0.34 -21.81 6.69
CA TYR A 242 0.13 -21.58 8.13
C TYR A 242 0.48 -22.82 8.97
N ARG A 243 0.19 -24.04 8.49
CA ARG A 243 0.66 -25.28 9.14
C ARG A 243 2.19 -25.34 9.20
N ASN A 244 2.87 -24.99 8.12
CA ASN A 244 4.34 -24.92 8.09
C ASN A 244 4.87 -23.89 9.11
N CYS A 245 4.21 -22.75 9.28
CA CYS A 245 4.57 -21.76 10.29
C CYS A 245 4.40 -22.28 11.73
N VAL A 246 3.27 -22.97 12.03
CA VAL A 246 3.05 -23.59 13.34
C VAL A 246 4.16 -24.61 13.62
N GLU A 247 4.48 -25.48 12.68
CA GLU A 247 5.54 -26.48 12.83
C GLU A 247 6.94 -25.84 12.95
N ALA A 248 7.20 -24.78 12.15
CA ALA A 248 8.47 -24.07 12.16
C ALA A 248 8.80 -23.45 13.51
N PHE A 249 7.83 -22.79 14.13
CA PHE A 249 8.06 -21.89 15.26
C PHE A 249 7.68 -22.49 16.60
N SER A 250 6.92 -23.60 16.63
CA SER A 250 6.57 -24.31 17.86
C SER A 250 7.81 -24.88 18.57
N GLY A 251 7.82 -24.78 19.90
CA GLY A 251 8.88 -25.34 20.72
C GLY A 251 10.22 -24.61 20.68
N LEU A 252 10.33 -23.48 19.99
CA LEU A 252 11.55 -22.65 19.94
C LEU A 252 11.69 -21.68 21.12
N GLY A 253 10.71 -21.61 22.01
CA GLY A 253 10.68 -20.62 23.07
C GLY A 253 10.17 -19.24 22.61
N TRP A 254 9.52 -19.19 21.47
CA TRP A 254 8.87 -18.00 20.90
C TRP A 254 7.38 -18.00 21.21
N HIS A 255 6.78 -16.81 21.22
CA HIS A 255 5.33 -16.63 21.14
C HIS A 255 4.95 -16.30 19.70
N VAL A 256 4.02 -17.07 19.14
CA VAL A 256 3.64 -16.97 17.72
C VAL A 256 2.25 -16.38 17.60
N VAL A 257 2.08 -15.35 16.79
CA VAL A 257 0.75 -14.79 16.48
C VAL A 257 0.49 -14.97 14.99
N LEU A 258 -0.50 -15.81 14.65
CA LEU A 258 -0.92 -16.04 13.27
C LEU A 258 -2.19 -15.27 12.94
N GLN A 259 -2.13 -14.43 11.90
CA GLN A 259 -3.30 -13.92 11.21
C GLN A 259 -3.55 -14.76 9.96
N ILE A 260 -4.63 -15.54 9.97
CA ILE A 260 -4.94 -16.50 8.90
C ILE A 260 -5.98 -16.01 7.88
N GLY A 261 -6.54 -14.80 8.08
CA GLY A 261 -7.63 -14.28 7.28
C GLY A 261 -9.00 -14.85 7.69
N ALA A 262 -10.06 -14.33 7.08
CA ALA A 262 -11.44 -14.72 7.41
C ALA A 262 -11.91 -15.99 6.69
N THR A 263 -11.19 -16.43 5.65
CA THR A 263 -11.60 -17.58 4.79
C THR A 263 -11.02 -18.91 5.25
N VAL A 264 -9.95 -18.90 6.03
CA VAL A 264 -9.28 -20.13 6.51
C VAL A 264 -9.95 -20.58 7.81
N ASP A 265 -10.43 -21.82 7.82
CA ASP A 265 -10.93 -22.46 9.05
C ASP A 265 -9.74 -22.81 9.97
N PRO A 266 -9.67 -22.29 11.21
CA PRO A 266 -8.61 -22.64 12.15
C PRO A 266 -8.44 -24.15 12.39
N ALA A 267 -9.50 -24.95 12.26
CA ALA A 267 -9.45 -26.40 12.43
C ALA A 267 -8.50 -27.11 11.44
N VAL A 268 -8.22 -26.49 10.28
CA VAL A 268 -7.29 -27.08 9.30
C VAL A 268 -5.83 -27.05 9.79
N LEU A 269 -5.52 -26.28 10.83
CA LEU A 269 -4.16 -26.20 11.40
C LEU A 269 -3.85 -27.41 12.34
N GLY A 270 -4.86 -28.19 12.73
CA GLY A 270 -4.71 -29.30 13.65
C GLY A 270 -4.50 -28.84 15.11
N ASP A 271 -3.72 -29.61 15.87
CA ASP A 271 -3.39 -29.27 17.26
C ASP A 271 -2.42 -28.08 17.29
N VAL A 272 -2.92 -26.95 17.76
CA VAL A 272 -2.13 -25.70 17.90
C VAL A 272 -1.57 -25.62 19.32
N PRO A 273 -0.23 -25.54 19.49
CA PRO A 273 0.39 -25.42 20.81
C PRO A 273 0.00 -24.14 21.56
N ALA A 274 0.12 -24.16 22.89
CA ALA A 274 -0.32 -23.06 23.76
C ALA A 274 0.48 -21.74 23.58
N ASP A 275 1.63 -21.79 22.93
CA ASP A 275 2.47 -20.63 22.60
C ASP A 275 2.16 -20.06 21.19
N VAL A 276 1.09 -20.54 20.54
CA VAL A 276 0.63 -20.08 19.24
C VAL A 276 -0.78 -19.54 19.35
N GLU A 277 -0.98 -18.28 19.03
CA GLU A 277 -2.30 -17.64 18.87
C GLU A 277 -2.73 -17.70 17.39
N VAL A 278 -3.99 -18.03 17.13
CA VAL A 278 -4.56 -18.05 15.76
C VAL A 278 -5.78 -17.14 15.72
N HIS A 279 -5.74 -16.16 14.81
CA HIS A 279 -6.78 -15.15 14.66
C HIS A 279 -7.13 -14.94 13.18
N PRO A 280 -8.39 -14.68 12.85
CA PRO A 280 -8.76 -14.25 11.50
C PRO A 280 -8.20 -12.87 11.19
N TRP A 281 -8.03 -12.03 12.20
CA TRP A 281 -7.50 -10.69 12.11
C TRP A 281 -6.82 -10.25 13.42
N VAL A 282 -5.78 -9.40 13.33
CA VAL A 282 -5.01 -8.92 14.48
C VAL A 282 -4.71 -7.41 14.41
N PRO A 283 -4.53 -6.72 15.54
CA PRO A 283 -4.04 -5.35 15.58
C PRO A 283 -2.54 -5.31 15.26
N GLN A 284 -2.21 -5.40 13.97
CA GLN A 284 -0.85 -5.61 13.46
C GLN A 284 0.19 -4.62 14.02
N LEU A 285 -0.14 -3.32 14.06
CA LEU A 285 0.78 -2.31 14.60
C LEU A 285 1.08 -2.51 16.10
N ALA A 286 0.07 -2.89 16.89
CA ALA A 286 0.24 -3.15 18.31
C ALA A 286 1.16 -4.37 18.55
N ILE A 287 1.04 -5.41 17.71
CA ILE A 287 1.91 -6.59 17.77
C ILE A 287 3.31 -6.25 17.30
N LEU A 288 3.47 -5.59 16.15
CA LEU A 288 4.77 -5.21 15.59
C LEU A 288 5.59 -4.33 16.55
N SER A 289 4.93 -3.50 17.35
CA SER A 289 5.62 -2.70 18.38
C SER A 289 6.33 -3.54 19.46
N GLN A 290 6.00 -4.83 19.56
CA GLN A 290 6.51 -5.78 20.53
C GLN A 290 7.13 -7.03 19.87
N ALA A 291 7.05 -7.13 18.52
CA ALA A 291 7.53 -8.28 17.77
C ALA A 291 9.06 -8.23 17.60
N SER A 292 9.66 -9.41 17.58
CA SER A 292 11.09 -9.63 17.30
C SER A 292 11.32 -10.12 15.85
N ALA A 293 10.27 -10.61 15.19
CA ALA A 293 10.31 -11.00 13.76
C ALA A 293 8.91 -10.91 13.13
N PHE A 294 8.86 -10.73 11.81
CA PHE A 294 7.63 -10.66 11.05
C PHE A 294 7.71 -11.53 9.80
N VAL A 295 6.87 -12.56 9.72
CA VAL A 295 6.65 -13.34 8.48
C VAL A 295 5.50 -12.69 7.73
N THR A 296 5.80 -12.16 6.55
CA THR A 296 4.88 -11.29 5.80
C THR A 296 4.83 -11.65 4.31
N HIS A 297 3.72 -11.34 3.66
CA HIS A 297 3.65 -11.37 2.20
C HIS A 297 4.45 -10.24 1.53
N ALA A 298 5.05 -9.35 2.31
CA ALA A 298 5.78 -8.17 1.84
C ALA A 298 4.93 -7.16 1.03
N GLY A 299 3.61 -7.05 1.28
CA GLY A 299 2.83 -5.92 0.79
C GLY A 299 3.39 -4.61 1.35
N MET A 300 3.36 -3.52 0.58
CA MET A 300 4.02 -2.26 0.96
C MET A 300 3.61 -1.76 2.36
N GLY A 301 2.33 -1.85 2.72
CA GLY A 301 1.84 -1.45 4.05
C GLY A 301 2.53 -2.22 5.18
N GLY A 302 2.52 -3.56 5.12
CA GLY A 302 3.17 -4.42 6.12
C GLY A 302 4.69 -4.23 6.16
N THR A 303 5.32 -4.07 4.99
CA THR A 303 6.76 -3.77 4.88
C THR A 303 7.11 -2.48 5.61
N MET A 304 6.33 -1.42 5.40
CA MET A 304 6.52 -0.13 6.07
C MET A 304 6.31 -0.23 7.58
N GLU A 305 5.32 -0.98 8.02
CA GLU A 305 5.02 -1.20 9.44
C GLU A 305 6.16 -1.98 10.12
N GLY A 306 6.67 -3.04 9.49
CA GLY A 306 7.82 -3.80 9.97
C GLY A 306 9.08 -2.94 10.10
N LEU A 307 9.43 -2.17 9.07
CA LEU A 307 10.58 -1.26 9.09
C LEU A 307 10.44 -0.14 10.13
N TYR A 308 9.23 0.42 10.32
CA TYR A 308 8.95 1.46 11.30
C TYR A 308 9.18 1.00 12.75
N HIS A 309 8.87 -0.26 13.01
CA HIS A 309 9.09 -0.89 14.31
C HIS A 309 10.47 -1.56 14.46
N GLY A 310 11.28 -1.54 13.38
CA GLY A 310 12.63 -2.13 13.41
C GLY A 310 12.61 -3.65 13.48
N VAL A 311 11.59 -4.29 12.90
CA VAL A 311 11.35 -5.73 12.93
C VAL A 311 11.91 -6.38 11.67
N PRO A 312 12.83 -7.37 11.77
CA PRO A 312 13.33 -8.12 10.61
C PRO A 312 12.22 -8.96 9.98
N MET A 313 12.25 -9.10 8.65
CA MET A 313 11.15 -9.70 7.91
C MET A 313 11.54 -10.94 7.13
N ILE A 314 10.71 -11.99 7.24
CA ILE A 314 10.71 -13.16 6.36
C ILE A 314 9.59 -12.89 5.34
N ALA A 315 9.98 -12.50 4.13
CA ALA A 315 9.05 -12.18 3.06
C ALA A 315 8.67 -13.45 2.29
N VAL A 316 7.37 -13.74 2.22
CA VAL A 316 6.77 -14.84 1.46
C VAL A 316 5.71 -14.26 0.52
N PRO A 317 6.14 -13.64 -0.61
CA PRO A 317 5.25 -12.93 -1.51
C PRO A 317 4.24 -13.85 -2.18
N GLN A 318 3.02 -13.35 -2.38
CA GLN A 318 1.91 -14.10 -2.98
C GLN A 318 1.53 -13.56 -4.36
N ALA A 319 1.63 -12.24 -4.59
CA ALA A 319 1.20 -11.58 -5.83
C ALA A 319 1.76 -10.14 -5.96
N ALA A 320 1.60 -9.55 -7.13
CA ALA A 320 1.78 -8.13 -7.45
C ALA A 320 3.17 -7.55 -7.04
N ASP A 321 3.18 -6.39 -6.38
CA ASP A 321 4.36 -5.65 -5.93
C ASP A 321 5.13 -6.35 -4.80
N GLN A 322 4.56 -7.40 -4.22
CA GLN A 322 5.13 -8.11 -3.06
C GLN A 322 6.49 -8.73 -3.36
N PHE A 323 6.69 -9.22 -4.58
CA PHE A 323 7.98 -9.79 -5.01
C PHE A 323 9.08 -8.74 -5.02
N GLN A 324 8.80 -7.57 -5.59
CA GLN A 324 9.75 -6.46 -5.62
C GLN A 324 10.05 -5.92 -4.21
N ASN A 325 9.05 -5.86 -3.36
CA ASN A 325 9.22 -5.45 -1.96
C ASN A 325 10.07 -6.47 -1.18
N ALA A 326 9.86 -7.77 -1.41
CA ALA A 326 10.66 -8.85 -0.81
C ALA A 326 12.13 -8.75 -1.23
N ASP A 327 12.40 -8.58 -2.52
CA ASP A 327 13.76 -8.39 -3.04
C ASP A 327 14.41 -7.14 -2.45
N ARG A 328 13.65 -6.06 -2.30
CA ARG A 328 14.16 -4.83 -1.68
C ARG A 328 14.55 -5.02 -0.21
N LEU A 329 13.81 -5.81 0.56
CA LEU A 329 14.18 -6.15 1.94
C LEU A 329 15.51 -6.93 2.00
N VAL A 330 15.74 -7.83 1.02
CA VAL A 330 17.00 -8.57 0.89
C VAL A 330 18.15 -7.63 0.52
N GLU A 331 17.98 -6.75 -0.47
CA GLU A 331 18.99 -5.75 -0.86
C GLU A 331 19.38 -4.83 0.31
N LEU A 332 18.41 -4.43 1.14
CA LEU A 332 18.65 -3.63 2.33
C LEU A 332 19.29 -4.46 3.47
N GLY A 333 19.35 -5.77 3.33
CA GLY A 333 19.89 -6.68 4.32
C GLY A 333 19.10 -6.71 5.64
N VAL A 334 17.78 -6.57 5.56
CA VAL A 334 16.88 -6.54 6.73
C VAL A 334 15.78 -7.59 6.66
N GLY A 335 15.84 -8.44 5.64
CA GLY A 335 14.91 -9.56 5.46
C GLY A 335 15.45 -10.61 4.53
N VAL A 336 14.68 -11.70 4.41
CA VAL A 336 14.90 -12.78 3.45
C VAL A 336 13.67 -12.96 2.59
N HIS A 337 13.85 -13.34 1.33
CA HIS A 337 12.78 -13.69 0.42
C HIS A 337 12.71 -15.21 0.28
N ILE A 338 11.58 -15.80 0.62
CA ILE A 338 11.30 -17.22 0.48
C ILE A 338 10.10 -17.39 -0.45
N PRO A 339 10.25 -18.01 -1.62
CA PRO A 339 9.12 -18.39 -2.47
C PRO A 339 8.12 -19.24 -1.69
N THR A 340 6.81 -19.05 -1.96
CA THR A 340 5.75 -19.72 -1.19
C THR A 340 5.89 -21.25 -1.19
N GLU A 341 6.28 -21.84 -2.31
CA GLU A 341 6.49 -23.28 -2.48
C GLU A 341 7.73 -23.81 -1.73
N GLU A 342 8.65 -22.91 -1.36
CA GLU A 342 9.86 -23.23 -0.60
C GLU A 342 9.75 -22.88 0.90
N ALA A 343 8.60 -22.37 1.34
CA ALA A 343 8.35 -21.98 2.73
C ALA A 343 8.10 -23.23 3.62
N THR A 344 9.11 -24.14 3.67
CA THR A 344 9.07 -25.32 4.55
C THR A 344 9.31 -24.95 5.99
N PRO A 345 8.91 -25.81 6.97
CA PRO A 345 9.16 -25.57 8.39
C PRO A 345 10.64 -25.32 8.70
N GLU A 346 11.54 -26.10 8.11
CA GLU A 346 12.99 -26.00 8.33
C GLU A 346 13.53 -24.65 7.83
N ARG A 347 13.11 -24.23 6.60
CA ARG A 347 13.58 -22.99 5.98
C ARG A 347 13.06 -21.76 6.72
N LEU A 348 11.78 -21.77 7.14
CA LEU A 348 11.18 -20.69 7.95
C LEU A 348 11.88 -20.58 9.30
N ARG A 349 12.13 -21.71 9.98
CA ARG A 349 12.86 -21.75 11.26
C ARG A 349 14.26 -21.21 11.11
N GLN A 350 15.02 -21.67 10.12
CA GLN A 350 16.39 -21.21 9.89
C GLN A 350 16.41 -19.70 9.62
N ALA A 351 15.53 -19.21 8.75
CA ALA A 351 15.42 -17.77 8.45
C ALA A 351 15.12 -16.93 9.71
N LEU A 352 14.21 -17.40 10.58
CA LEU A 352 13.91 -16.72 11.85
C LEU A 352 15.16 -16.59 12.72
N LEU A 353 15.89 -17.71 12.91
CA LEU A 353 17.05 -17.74 13.79
C LEU A 353 18.19 -16.89 13.22
N ASP A 354 18.47 -16.97 11.93
CA ASP A 354 19.54 -16.21 11.27
C ASP A 354 19.27 -14.71 11.35
N LEU A 355 18.07 -14.27 10.98
CA LEU A 355 17.72 -12.85 10.99
C LEU A 355 17.75 -12.23 12.40
N THR A 356 17.31 -12.99 13.40
CA THR A 356 17.19 -12.46 14.78
C THR A 356 18.47 -12.56 15.60
N SER A 357 19.45 -13.32 15.13
CA SER A 357 20.78 -13.45 15.75
C SER A 357 21.86 -12.58 15.08
N ASP A 358 21.59 -11.95 13.94
CA ASP A 358 22.56 -11.13 13.20
C ASP A 358 22.54 -9.67 13.67
N ASP A 359 23.56 -9.27 14.42
CA ASP A 359 23.73 -7.88 14.87
C ASP A 359 23.79 -6.87 13.71
N ALA A 360 24.24 -7.28 12.53
CA ALA A 360 24.27 -6.41 11.37
C ALA A 360 22.87 -6.15 10.80
N VAL A 361 21.95 -7.10 10.88
CA VAL A 361 20.52 -6.88 10.57
C VAL A 361 19.92 -5.86 11.52
N ALA A 362 20.16 -6.04 12.84
CA ALA A 362 19.67 -5.11 13.86
C ALA A 362 20.19 -3.68 13.65
N ALA A 363 21.48 -3.54 13.33
CA ALA A 363 22.08 -2.23 13.08
C ALA A 363 21.49 -1.53 11.84
N ARG A 364 21.28 -2.30 10.75
CA ARG A 364 20.64 -1.76 9.51
C ARG A 364 19.19 -1.34 9.77
N LEU A 365 18.41 -2.16 10.47
CA LEU A 365 17.04 -1.83 10.86
C LEU A 365 17.00 -0.55 11.71
N ALA A 366 17.88 -0.40 12.70
CA ALA A 366 17.93 0.81 13.54
C ALA A 366 18.22 2.07 12.69
N ALA A 367 19.10 1.99 11.71
CA ALA A 367 19.41 3.09 10.81
C ALA A 367 18.20 3.46 9.94
N ILE A 368 17.55 2.46 9.31
CA ILE A 368 16.35 2.64 8.48
C ILE A 368 15.19 3.21 9.31
N THR A 369 14.94 2.66 10.49
CA THR A 369 13.89 3.16 11.41
C THR A 369 14.12 4.62 11.78
N THR A 370 15.38 5.02 12.02
CA THR A 370 15.74 6.41 12.30
C THR A 370 15.43 7.31 11.10
N GLU A 371 15.80 6.91 9.88
CA GLU A 371 15.48 7.66 8.66
C GLU A 371 13.98 7.77 8.43
N LEU A 372 13.23 6.66 8.61
CA LEU A 372 11.78 6.65 8.49
C LEU A 372 11.11 7.67 9.41
N ARG A 373 11.51 7.69 10.68
CA ARG A 373 10.95 8.62 11.68
C ARG A 373 11.34 10.06 11.42
N ALA A 374 12.52 10.30 10.85
CA ALA A 374 13.00 11.62 10.49
C ALA A 374 12.40 12.17 9.18
N ALA A 375 11.78 11.34 8.35
CA ALA A 375 11.22 11.74 7.06
C ALA A 375 10.05 12.72 7.16
N GLY A 376 9.44 12.87 8.33
CA GLY A 376 8.43 13.89 8.66
C GLY A 376 6.97 13.41 8.54
N GLY A 377 6.71 12.29 7.89
CA GLY A 377 5.41 11.61 7.85
C GLY A 377 4.24 12.53 7.49
N THR A 378 3.15 12.34 8.21
CA THR A 378 1.89 13.04 8.02
C THR A 378 2.01 14.57 8.09
N ALA A 379 2.79 15.09 9.05
CA ALA A 379 2.94 16.54 9.22
C ALA A 379 3.62 17.19 8.00
N ARG A 380 4.72 16.59 7.51
CA ARG A 380 5.41 17.06 6.32
C ARG A 380 4.57 16.94 5.05
N ALA A 381 3.80 15.85 4.92
CA ALA A 381 2.87 15.71 3.79
C ALA A 381 1.83 16.84 3.78
N ALA A 382 1.25 17.18 4.94
CA ALA A 382 0.31 18.29 5.07
C ALA A 382 0.96 19.66 4.78
N ASP A 383 2.21 19.90 5.22
CA ASP A 383 2.96 21.13 4.92
C ASP A 383 3.15 21.32 3.41
N ILE A 384 3.42 20.23 2.68
CA ILE A 384 3.56 20.22 1.22
C ILE A 384 2.23 20.60 0.55
N VAL A 385 1.13 19.97 0.97
CA VAL A 385 -0.22 20.28 0.45
C VAL A 385 -0.56 21.76 0.67
N GLU A 386 -0.37 22.27 1.88
CA GLU A 386 -0.61 23.68 2.19
C GLU A 386 0.35 24.63 1.46
N GLY A 387 1.60 24.20 1.24
CA GLY A 387 2.56 24.95 0.44
C GLY A 387 2.04 25.20 -0.97
N LEU A 388 1.52 24.16 -1.63
CA LEU A 388 0.95 24.29 -2.97
C LEU A 388 -0.30 25.19 -3.00
N LEU A 389 -1.16 25.08 -1.99
CA LEU A 389 -2.33 25.97 -1.86
C LEU A 389 -1.96 27.45 -1.73
N ARG A 390 -0.77 27.74 -1.18
CA ARG A 390 -0.21 29.12 -1.07
C ARG A 390 0.62 29.52 -2.30
N GLY A 391 0.71 28.69 -3.33
CA GLY A 391 1.51 28.94 -4.52
C GLY A 391 3.03 28.74 -4.33
N VAL A 392 3.45 28.06 -3.29
CA VAL A 392 4.85 27.67 -3.08
C VAL A 392 5.16 26.47 -3.97
N VAL A 393 6.16 26.60 -4.81
CA VAL A 393 6.68 25.48 -5.64
C VAL A 393 7.51 24.59 -4.73
N ILE A 394 7.18 23.32 -4.67
CA ILE A 394 7.92 22.27 -3.95
C ILE A 394 9.15 21.91 -4.79
#